data_ab40915e0623f5fcefe924f1087ffb8a
#
_entry.id   ab40915e0623f5fcefe924f1087ffb8a
#
_cell.length_a   1.000
_cell.length_b   1.000
_cell.length_c   1.000
_cell.angle_alpha   90.00
_cell.angle_beta   90.00
_cell.angle_gamma   90.00
#
_symmetry.space_group_name_H-M   'P 1'
#
loop_
_entity.id
_entity.type
_entity.pdbx_description
1 polymer ?
#
loop_
_entity_poly.entity_id
_entity_poly.type
_entity_poly.pdbx_seq_one_letter_code
_entity_poly.pdbx_strand_id
1 'polypeptide(L)'
;MKSFNDLIAELEVARCLLHERIKNGLNRKVAKFYGEMIADLQAQILRKKNITRNLAKTIEDLKAALSTPDFSDEFQTIAQDEVRHLRKYNKLAGFALFSHALPQSAVDGLINTTLLEGATVNAWNRGLNIDQKARLEREIRLGVSLGETNELLAARVARALGKSKRDAASIAVTAAGAIVSAVRQKFFEANADVIKAYKYQATLDTRTSALCRAYDGLMWDTNYEPIGHSYPFRQPRINTHFNCRSTIIPVIKGADELKNVPPATRSSMNGYVPQDINFNDWLKTQSPEVIEKTLGKGRAELFLQGKITMRDLITQQGRELDLSDIYKKKQLKEYDTRNVKHFDIPRKLAKRINLKTDSIRGSIDYLYEKHPEMFINKDDLKNQITDALQNPEFIKEATFKTGGVIFGKSIDNEKKKMIDIGININDGIIFHINKKRWDATMKALKNR
;
A
#
# COMPACT_ATOMS: atom_id res chain seq x y z
N MET A 1 16.81 -7.81 -32.96
CA MET A 1 16.53 -6.48 -32.42
C MET A 1 15.72 -6.69 -31.16
N LYS A 2 16.10 -6.11 -30.02
CA LYS A 2 15.31 -6.23 -28.78
C LYS A 2 13.99 -5.51 -28.93
N SER A 3 12.90 -6.07 -28.37
CA SER A 3 11.58 -5.43 -28.41
C SER A 3 11.55 -4.19 -27.50
N PHE A 4 10.57 -3.30 -27.70
CA PHE A 4 10.34 -2.15 -26.84
C PHE A 4 10.15 -2.57 -25.36
N ASN A 5 9.41 -3.64 -25.13
CA ASN A 5 9.19 -4.17 -23.79
C ASN A 5 10.45 -4.79 -23.16
N ASP A 6 11.34 -5.43 -23.93
CA ASP A 6 12.63 -5.92 -23.42
C ASP A 6 13.52 -4.76 -22.98
N LEU A 7 13.51 -3.66 -23.73
CA LEU A 7 14.28 -2.47 -23.40
C LEU A 7 13.73 -1.76 -22.14
N ILE A 8 12.40 -1.73 -21.95
CA ILE A 8 11.79 -1.25 -20.71
C ILE A 8 12.18 -2.14 -19.55
N ALA A 9 12.12 -3.47 -19.70
CA ALA A 9 12.50 -4.41 -18.66
C ALA A 9 13.96 -4.23 -18.23
N GLU A 10 14.88 -4.07 -19.19
CA GLU A 10 16.30 -3.78 -18.89
C GLU A 10 16.50 -2.47 -18.16
N LEU A 11 15.77 -1.43 -18.54
CA LEU A 11 15.81 -0.14 -17.84
C LEU A 11 15.30 -0.25 -16.41
N GLU A 12 14.22 -0.99 -16.18
CA GLU A 12 13.69 -1.19 -14.83
C GLU A 12 14.63 -2.03 -13.96
N VAL A 13 15.33 -3.02 -14.51
CA VAL A 13 16.37 -3.75 -13.79
C VAL A 13 17.53 -2.83 -13.41
N ALA A 14 18.02 -2.03 -14.35
CA ALA A 14 19.07 -1.05 -14.06
C ALA A 14 18.60 -0.05 -12.99
N ARG A 15 17.31 0.31 -13.01
CA ARG A 15 16.69 1.18 -11.99
C ARG A 15 16.62 0.50 -10.62
N CYS A 16 16.27 -0.77 -10.53
CA CYS A 16 16.29 -1.52 -9.28
C CYS A 16 17.69 -1.58 -8.66
N LEU A 17 18.71 -1.82 -9.47
CA LEU A 17 20.11 -1.82 -9.02
C LEU A 17 20.56 -0.43 -8.52
N LEU A 18 20.13 0.63 -9.19
CA LEU A 18 20.38 2.00 -8.74
C LEU A 18 19.70 2.29 -7.41
N HIS A 19 18.43 1.86 -7.22
CA HIS A 19 17.73 2.02 -5.94
C HIS A 19 18.44 1.30 -4.79
N GLU A 20 18.97 0.10 -4.99
CA GLU A 20 19.75 -0.60 -3.95
C GLU A 20 21.06 0.13 -3.63
N ARG A 21 21.74 0.73 -4.62
CA ARG A 21 22.92 1.57 -4.39
C ARG A 21 22.59 2.82 -3.59
N ILE A 22 21.49 3.51 -3.93
CA ILE A 22 20.98 4.68 -3.21
C ILE A 22 20.69 4.31 -1.76
N LYS A 23 19.95 3.24 -1.52
CA LYS A 23 19.62 2.72 -0.19
C LYS A 23 20.88 2.44 0.63
N ASN A 24 21.87 1.78 0.03
CA ASN A 24 23.13 1.50 0.71
C ASN A 24 23.93 2.79 1.00
N GLY A 25 23.85 3.79 0.13
CA GLY A 25 24.41 5.13 0.36
C GLY A 25 23.79 5.83 1.56
N LEU A 26 22.45 5.89 1.59
CA LEU A 26 21.68 6.48 2.70
C LEU A 26 21.94 5.75 4.02
N ASN A 27 21.96 4.42 4.03
CA ASN A 27 22.28 3.64 5.23
C ASN A 27 23.69 3.91 5.75
N ARG A 28 24.69 4.07 4.86
CA ARG A 28 26.05 4.46 5.25
C ARG A 28 26.12 5.87 5.83
N LYS A 29 25.41 6.85 5.24
CA LYS A 29 25.32 8.21 5.77
C LYS A 29 24.70 8.23 7.17
N VAL A 30 23.59 7.50 7.38
CA VAL A 30 22.97 7.32 8.70
C VAL A 30 23.93 6.67 9.68
N ALA A 31 24.63 5.60 9.27
CA ALA A 31 25.56 4.88 10.12
C ALA A 31 26.72 5.76 10.57
N LYS A 32 27.29 6.57 9.67
CA LYS A 32 28.34 7.52 9.98
C LYS A 32 27.85 8.60 10.95
N PHE A 33 26.73 9.26 10.61
CA PHE A 33 26.15 10.33 11.43
C PHE A 33 25.89 9.89 12.86
N TYR A 34 25.18 8.74 13.04
CA TYR A 34 24.89 8.22 14.37
C TYR A 34 26.14 7.68 15.07
N GLY A 35 27.11 7.16 14.34
CA GLY A 35 28.39 6.73 14.89
C GLY A 35 29.14 7.88 15.54
N GLU A 36 29.27 9.00 14.83
CA GLU A 36 29.92 10.23 15.30
C GLU A 36 29.18 10.85 16.50
N MET A 37 27.85 11.01 16.38
CA MET A 37 27.00 11.55 17.44
C MET A 37 27.04 10.70 18.73
N ILE A 38 26.97 9.38 18.62
CA ILE A 38 27.04 8.48 19.77
C ILE A 38 28.42 8.54 20.42
N ALA A 39 29.49 8.55 19.65
CA ALA A 39 30.86 8.66 20.17
C ALA A 39 31.08 9.99 20.93
N ASP A 40 30.56 11.10 20.39
CA ASP A 40 30.62 12.39 21.08
C ASP A 40 29.84 12.39 22.40
N LEU A 41 28.61 11.86 22.42
CA LEU A 41 27.81 11.72 23.64
C LEU A 41 28.49 10.82 24.69
N GLN A 42 29.10 9.71 24.27
CA GLN A 42 29.87 8.83 25.17
C GLN A 42 31.07 9.59 25.77
N ALA A 43 31.81 10.33 24.94
CA ALA A 43 32.93 11.15 25.41
C ALA A 43 32.48 12.24 26.40
N GLN A 44 31.35 12.89 26.16
CA GLN A 44 30.75 13.87 27.06
C GLN A 44 30.38 13.21 28.43
N ILE A 45 29.72 12.04 28.40
CA ILE A 45 29.37 11.30 29.64
C ILE A 45 30.62 10.91 30.44
N LEU A 46 31.63 10.34 29.77
CA LEU A 46 32.87 9.91 30.43
C LEU A 46 33.64 11.06 31.08
N ARG A 47 33.60 12.27 30.54
CA ARG A 47 34.27 13.46 31.10
C ARG A 47 33.55 14.09 32.30
N LYS A 48 32.30 13.76 32.57
CA LYS A 48 31.49 14.35 33.65
C LYS A 48 31.89 13.75 35.01
N LYS A 49 32.36 14.62 35.93
CA LYS A 49 32.82 14.16 37.28
C LYS A 49 31.69 13.89 38.27
N ASN A 50 30.49 14.45 38.10
CA ASN A 50 29.38 14.36 39.07
C ASN A 50 28.02 14.44 38.34
N ILE A 51 27.69 13.41 37.58
CA ILE A 51 26.41 13.35 36.82
C ILE A 51 25.21 13.45 37.76
N THR A 52 25.25 12.73 38.89
CA THR A 52 24.19 12.70 39.90
C THR A 52 23.87 14.09 40.49
N ARG A 53 24.90 14.89 40.76
CA ARG A 53 24.76 16.23 41.38
C ARG A 53 24.17 17.26 40.44
N ASN A 54 24.41 17.12 39.14
CA ASN A 54 23.96 18.03 38.07
C ASN A 54 23.11 17.32 37.01
N LEU A 55 22.29 16.35 37.44
CA LEU A 55 21.60 15.43 36.54
C LEU A 55 20.75 16.17 35.48
N ALA A 56 19.90 17.14 35.89
CA ALA A 56 19.05 17.88 35.00
C ALA A 56 19.83 18.64 33.92
N LYS A 57 20.89 19.37 34.32
CA LYS A 57 21.77 20.12 33.39
C LYS A 57 22.50 19.15 32.45
N THR A 58 22.99 18.02 32.98
CA THR A 58 23.64 17.01 32.15
C THR A 58 22.72 16.46 31.07
N ILE A 59 21.46 16.15 31.43
CA ILE A 59 20.47 15.68 30.47
C ILE A 59 20.22 16.71 29.39
N GLU A 60 20.03 17.99 29.74
CA GLU A 60 19.80 19.06 28.76
C GLU A 60 21.02 19.29 27.85
N ASP A 61 22.23 19.30 28.38
CA ASP A 61 23.46 19.38 27.58
C ASP A 61 23.55 18.26 26.54
N LEU A 62 23.28 17.00 26.97
CA LEU A 62 23.32 15.84 26.09
C LEU A 62 22.16 15.82 25.08
N LYS A 63 20.97 16.30 25.47
CA LYS A 63 19.84 16.46 24.53
C LYS A 63 20.13 17.51 23.46
N ALA A 64 20.87 18.58 23.79
CA ALA A 64 21.25 19.63 22.84
C ALA A 64 22.18 19.09 21.74
N ALA A 65 22.98 18.07 22.01
CA ALA A 65 23.85 17.41 21.04
C ALA A 65 23.11 16.44 20.10
N LEU A 66 21.82 16.14 20.37
CA LEU A 66 21.04 15.26 19.52
C LEU A 66 20.45 15.99 18.32
N SER A 67 20.64 15.41 17.14
CA SER A 67 20.08 15.88 15.87
C SER A 67 19.66 14.71 14.97
N THR A 68 19.14 15.00 13.81
CA THR A 68 18.80 14.02 12.78
C THR A 68 19.59 14.34 11.50
N PRO A 69 19.97 13.33 10.71
CA PRO A 69 20.72 13.57 9.49
C PRO A 69 19.87 14.29 8.44
N ASP A 70 20.48 15.22 7.70
CA ASP A 70 19.89 15.88 6.54
C ASP A 70 20.17 15.06 5.27
N PHE A 71 19.15 14.89 4.44
CA PHE A 71 19.20 14.14 3.17
C PHE A 71 18.75 15.01 1.98
N SER A 72 18.68 16.33 2.12
CA SER A 72 18.14 17.23 1.09
C SER A 72 18.85 17.05 -0.26
N ASP A 73 20.18 17.00 -0.27
CA ASP A 73 20.99 16.85 -1.48
C ASP A 73 20.79 15.47 -2.13
N GLU A 74 20.72 14.41 -1.31
CA GLU A 74 20.46 13.06 -1.81
C GLU A 74 19.08 12.95 -2.42
N PHE A 75 18.06 13.53 -1.78
CA PHE A 75 16.69 13.53 -2.29
C PHE A 75 16.56 14.31 -3.60
N GLN A 76 17.26 15.46 -3.71
CA GLN A 76 17.35 16.24 -4.95
C GLN A 76 17.97 15.39 -6.09
N THR A 77 19.10 14.75 -5.81
CA THR A 77 19.77 13.88 -6.77
C THR A 77 18.86 12.72 -7.22
N ILE A 78 18.18 12.07 -6.26
CA ILE A 78 17.26 10.96 -6.51
C ILE A 78 16.09 11.38 -7.41
N ALA A 79 15.50 12.54 -7.14
CA ALA A 79 14.38 13.08 -7.92
C ALA A 79 14.81 13.38 -9.37
N GLN A 80 15.97 14.04 -9.56
CA GLN A 80 16.52 14.31 -10.87
C GLN A 80 16.89 13.03 -11.64
N ASP A 81 17.45 12.03 -10.95
CA ASP A 81 17.75 10.72 -11.54
C ASP A 81 16.49 10.01 -12.03
N GLU A 82 15.36 10.13 -11.31
CA GLU A 82 14.10 9.59 -11.77
C GLU A 82 13.60 10.28 -13.04
N VAL A 83 13.63 11.61 -13.09
CA VAL A 83 13.28 12.36 -14.30
C VAL A 83 14.15 11.95 -15.49
N ARG A 84 15.48 11.80 -15.28
CA ARG A 84 16.38 11.33 -16.34
C ARG A 84 16.05 9.89 -16.79
N HIS A 85 15.67 9.03 -15.84
CA HIS A 85 15.25 7.66 -16.14
C HIS A 85 13.98 7.63 -16.98
N LEU A 86 12.95 8.36 -16.58
CA LEU A 86 11.67 8.42 -17.29
C LEU A 86 11.82 8.97 -18.73
N ARG A 87 12.70 9.92 -18.96
CA ARG A 87 13.03 10.43 -20.32
C ARG A 87 13.64 9.36 -21.24
N LYS A 88 14.25 8.30 -20.69
CA LYS A 88 14.79 7.20 -21.51
C LYS A 88 13.72 6.38 -22.18
N TYR A 89 12.48 6.35 -21.66
CA TYR A 89 11.37 5.68 -22.33
C TYR A 89 11.10 6.24 -23.73
N ASN A 90 11.19 7.55 -23.93
CA ASN A 90 11.04 8.16 -25.25
C ASN A 90 12.13 7.70 -26.23
N LYS A 91 13.37 7.56 -25.76
CA LYS A 91 14.47 7.05 -26.60
C LYS A 91 14.26 5.61 -27.00
N LEU A 92 13.65 4.80 -26.15
CA LEU A 92 13.37 3.40 -26.44
C LEU A 92 12.22 3.23 -27.44
N ALA A 93 11.19 4.07 -27.34
CA ALA A 93 10.07 4.06 -28.28
C ALA A 93 10.49 4.46 -29.71
N GLY A 94 11.66 5.11 -29.88
CA GLY A 94 12.06 5.68 -31.17
C GLY A 94 11.26 6.92 -31.61
N PHE A 95 10.32 7.35 -30.77
CA PHE A 95 9.49 8.55 -30.96
C PHE A 95 9.15 9.17 -29.59
N ALA A 96 8.65 10.41 -29.59
CA ALA A 96 8.26 11.12 -28.37
C ALA A 96 6.94 10.57 -27.81
N LEU A 97 6.99 9.37 -27.21
CA LEU A 97 5.82 8.76 -26.56
C LEU A 97 5.28 9.63 -25.43
N PHE A 98 6.20 10.14 -24.58
CA PHE A 98 5.89 11.08 -23.50
C PHE A 98 6.36 12.49 -23.90
N SER A 99 5.47 13.32 -24.37
CA SER A 99 5.78 14.66 -24.90
C SER A 99 5.95 15.73 -23.82
N HIS A 100 5.34 15.51 -22.63
CA HIS A 100 5.35 16.49 -21.56
C HIS A 100 6.44 16.19 -20.55
N ALA A 101 7.38 17.13 -20.41
CA ALA A 101 8.44 17.07 -19.39
C ALA A 101 7.97 17.71 -18.08
N LEU A 102 8.45 17.20 -16.95
CA LEU A 102 8.25 17.88 -15.66
C LEU A 102 9.20 19.08 -15.54
N PRO A 103 8.68 20.29 -15.21
CA PRO A 103 9.52 21.43 -14.86
C PRO A 103 10.34 21.15 -13.59
N GLN A 104 11.55 21.71 -13.50
CA GLN A 104 12.41 21.53 -12.33
C GLN A 104 11.73 22.00 -11.04
N SER A 105 11.00 23.13 -11.08
CA SER A 105 10.26 23.66 -9.92
C SER A 105 9.20 22.68 -9.38
N ALA A 106 8.55 21.90 -10.26
CA ALA A 106 7.60 20.87 -9.84
C ALA A 106 8.33 19.70 -9.14
N VAL A 107 9.50 19.31 -9.64
CA VAL A 107 10.33 18.26 -9.02
C VAL A 107 10.83 18.70 -7.65
N ASP A 108 11.31 19.93 -7.52
CA ASP A 108 11.79 20.49 -6.26
C ASP A 108 10.66 20.59 -5.22
N GLY A 109 9.46 20.98 -5.67
CA GLY A 109 8.27 21.01 -4.81
C GLY A 109 7.92 19.63 -4.23
N LEU A 110 8.06 18.55 -5.01
CA LEU A 110 7.75 17.19 -4.56
C LEU A 110 8.63 16.73 -3.40
N ILE A 111 9.91 17.14 -3.33
CA ILE A 111 10.83 16.74 -2.26
C ILE A 111 10.32 17.20 -0.90
N ASN A 112 9.73 18.40 -0.82
CA ASN A 112 9.24 18.98 0.42
C ASN A 112 7.79 18.59 0.76
N THR A 113 6.98 18.25 -0.23
CA THR A 113 5.53 18.01 -0.07
C THR A 113 5.15 16.52 -0.08
N THR A 114 6.07 15.65 -0.51
CA THR A 114 5.78 14.21 -0.52
C THR A 114 5.54 13.67 0.89
N LEU A 115 4.41 12.99 1.06
CA LEU A 115 4.02 12.39 2.32
C LEU A 115 4.47 10.94 2.40
N LEU A 116 4.89 10.53 3.61
CA LEU A 116 5.14 9.14 4.00
C LEU A 116 4.07 8.77 5.03
N GLU A 117 3.11 7.92 4.67
CA GLU A 117 2.00 7.55 5.56
C GLU A 117 1.37 8.77 6.26
N GLY A 118 1.07 9.81 5.48
CA GLY A 118 0.36 11.00 5.94
C GLY A 118 1.20 12.12 6.55
N ALA A 119 2.54 11.98 6.67
CA ALA A 119 3.41 13.03 7.18
C ALA A 119 4.60 13.30 6.27
N THR A 120 5.10 14.55 6.24
CA THR A 120 6.32 14.90 5.48
C THR A 120 7.57 14.30 6.14
N VAL A 121 8.67 14.18 5.37
CA VAL A 121 9.97 13.73 5.89
C VAL A 121 10.43 14.60 7.06
N ASN A 122 10.23 15.92 6.97
CA ASN A 122 10.57 16.86 8.05
C ASN A 122 9.74 16.61 9.32
N ALA A 123 8.46 16.24 9.19
CA ALA A 123 7.64 15.87 10.34
C ALA A 123 8.12 14.57 10.99
N TRP A 124 8.48 13.56 10.20
CA TRP A 124 9.09 12.32 10.70
C TRP A 124 10.43 12.56 11.41
N ASN A 125 11.31 13.40 10.83
CA ASN A 125 12.59 13.75 11.46
C ASN A 125 12.40 14.53 12.77
N ARG A 126 11.42 15.44 12.85
CA ARG A 126 11.07 16.11 14.13
C ARG A 126 10.58 15.11 15.16
N GLY A 127 9.69 14.18 14.78
CA GLY A 127 9.21 13.14 15.67
C GLY A 127 10.35 12.24 16.18
N LEU A 128 11.25 11.82 15.28
CA LEU A 128 12.45 11.07 15.64
C LEU A 128 13.35 11.83 16.61
N ASN A 129 13.55 13.15 16.42
CA ASN A 129 14.37 13.95 17.33
C ASN A 129 13.75 14.04 18.73
N ILE A 130 12.44 14.24 18.82
CA ILE A 130 11.72 14.22 20.11
C ILE A 130 11.87 12.86 20.80
N ASP A 131 11.67 11.78 20.09
CA ASP A 131 11.71 10.44 20.62
C ASP A 131 13.12 10.02 21.09
N GLN A 132 14.16 10.36 20.32
CA GLN A 132 15.55 10.09 20.75
C GLN A 132 15.95 10.90 21.98
N LYS A 133 15.49 12.15 22.13
CA LYS A 133 15.69 12.96 23.34
C LYS A 133 15.01 12.35 24.56
N ALA A 134 13.78 11.89 24.41
CA ALA A 134 13.05 11.22 25.48
C ALA A 134 13.71 9.89 25.89
N ARG A 135 14.19 9.10 24.91
CA ARG A 135 14.96 7.87 25.18
C ARG A 135 16.26 8.17 25.92
N LEU A 136 17.03 9.14 25.47
CA LEU A 136 18.26 9.56 26.12
C LEU A 136 18.01 9.91 27.60
N GLU A 137 17.04 10.78 27.88
CA GLU A 137 16.69 11.20 29.24
C GLU A 137 16.30 9.99 30.11
N ARG A 138 15.40 9.12 29.63
CA ARG A 138 14.96 7.94 30.36
C ARG A 138 16.15 7.04 30.72
N GLU A 139 17.04 6.75 29.76
CA GLU A 139 18.16 5.86 29.98
C GLU A 139 19.20 6.46 30.93
N ILE A 140 19.44 7.76 30.88
CA ILE A 140 20.33 8.43 31.83
C ILE A 140 19.73 8.41 33.23
N ARG A 141 18.45 8.74 33.41
CA ARG A 141 17.79 8.68 34.72
C ARG A 141 17.82 7.28 35.32
N LEU A 142 17.54 6.25 34.48
CA LEU A 142 17.57 4.86 34.90
C LEU A 142 18.98 4.44 35.32
N GLY A 143 20.01 4.71 34.53
CA GLY A 143 21.38 4.35 34.84
C GLY A 143 21.89 5.01 36.15
N VAL A 144 21.56 6.30 36.33
CA VAL A 144 21.87 7.02 37.58
C VAL A 144 21.13 6.43 38.78
N SER A 145 19.85 6.08 38.65
CA SER A 145 19.06 5.45 39.72
C SER A 145 19.58 4.07 40.10
N LEU A 146 20.21 3.35 39.18
CA LEU A 146 20.84 2.07 39.37
C LEU A 146 22.29 2.18 39.90
N GLY A 147 22.83 3.39 40.08
CA GLY A 147 24.20 3.62 40.51
C GLY A 147 25.25 3.22 39.47
N GLU A 148 24.93 3.20 38.20
CA GLU A 148 25.85 2.83 37.12
C GLU A 148 27.06 3.78 37.04
N THR A 149 28.20 3.22 36.69
CA THR A 149 29.40 4.04 36.37
C THR A 149 29.19 4.80 35.05
N ASN A 150 30.03 5.81 34.80
CA ASN A 150 29.94 6.57 33.56
C ASN A 150 30.14 5.69 32.31
N GLU A 151 30.96 4.64 32.40
CA GLU A 151 31.20 3.68 31.32
C GLU A 151 29.93 2.89 30.99
N LEU A 152 29.24 2.38 32.02
CA LEU A 152 27.98 1.66 31.87
C LEU A 152 26.88 2.57 31.35
N LEU A 153 26.80 3.82 31.83
CA LEU A 153 25.86 4.83 31.38
C LEU A 153 26.08 5.20 29.90
N ALA A 154 27.35 5.41 29.48
CA ALA A 154 27.72 5.66 28.12
C ALA A 154 27.32 4.50 27.17
N ALA A 155 27.57 3.25 27.61
CA ALA A 155 27.15 2.07 26.87
C ALA A 155 25.63 1.92 26.79
N ARG A 156 24.88 2.27 27.83
CA ARG A 156 23.42 2.29 27.89
C ARG A 156 22.85 3.27 26.87
N VAL A 157 23.35 4.50 26.86
CA VAL A 157 22.94 5.56 25.92
C VAL A 157 23.22 5.14 24.48
N ALA A 158 24.38 4.56 24.18
CA ALA A 158 24.72 4.07 22.85
C ALA A 158 23.73 2.98 22.36
N ARG A 159 23.36 2.04 23.20
CA ARG A 159 22.35 1.00 22.86
C ARG A 159 20.98 1.61 22.57
N ALA A 160 20.53 2.58 23.37
CA ALA A 160 19.25 3.25 23.22
C ALA A 160 19.18 4.01 21.88
N LEU A 161 20.23 4.74 21.50
CA LEU A 161 20.32 5.46 20.25
C LEU A 161 20.52 4.55 19.03
N GLY A 162 20.94 3.31 19.21
CA GLY A 162 20.95 2.32 18.15
C GLY A 162 19.56 2.04 17.54
N LYS A 163 18.47 2.22 18.30
CA LYS A 163 17.10 2.18 17.77
C LYS A 163 16.83 3.41 16.90
N SER A 164 17.18 4.61 17.36
CA SER A 164 17.00 5.86 16.59
C SER A 164 17.77 5.83 15.27
N LYS A 165 18.97 5.22 15.24
CA LYS A 165 19.71 4.96 14.00
C LYS A 165 18.91 4.10 13.00
N ARG A 166 18.27 3.03 13.47
CA ARG A 166 17.43 2.18 12.59
C ARG A 166 16.20 2.90 12.09
N ASP A 167 15.56 3.67 12.97
CA ASP A 167 14.38 4.47 12.62
C ASP A 167 14.74 5.55 11.57
N ALA A 168 15.86 6.27 11.74
CA ALA A 168 16.40 7.24 10.76
C ALA A 168 16.69 6.58 9.40
N ALA A 169 17.30 5.41 9.40
CA ALA A 169 17.58 4.66 8.16
C ALA A 169 16.28 4.25 7.44
N SER A 170 15.27 3.83 8.19
CA SER A 170 13.95 3.48 7.63
C SER A 170 13.26 4.70 7.03
N ILE A 171 13.27 5.84 7.73
CA ILE A 171 12.73 7.11 7.22
C ILE A 171 13.43 7.51 5.92
N ALA A 172 14.77 7.56 5.91
CA ALA A 172 15.56 7.98 4.76
C ALA A 172 15.30 7.10 3.51
N VAL A 173 15.31 5.78 3.67
CA VAL A 173 15.08 4.83 2.58
C VAL A 173 13.65 4.91 2.06
N THR A 174 12.66 5.06 2.96
CA THR A 174 11.26 5.19 2.57
C THR A 174 11.01 6.53 1.85
N ALA A 175 11.59 7.62 2.34
CA ALA A 175 11.52 8.94 1.72
C ALA A 175 12.08 8.94 0.30
N ALA A 176 13.27 8.37 0.10
CA ALA A 176 13.86 8.23 -1.23
C ALA A 176 12.91 7.49 -2.19
N GLY A 177 12.32 6.40 -1.72
CA GLY A 177 11.35 5.63 -2.51
C GLY A 177 10.06 6.40 -2.79
N ALA A 178 9.55 7.17 -1.85
CA ALA A 178 8.33 7.97 -2.00
C ALA A 178 8.56 9.14 -2.98
N ILE A 179 9.70 9.82 -2.92
CA ILE A 179 10.07 10.88 -3.87
C ILE A 179 10.10 10.32 -5.31
N VAL A 180 10.76 9.17 -5.52
CA VAL A 180 10.75 8.48 -6.82
C VAL A 180 9.32 8.21 -7.29
N SER A 181 8.47 7.70 -6.40
CA SER A 181 7.07 7.40 -6.73
C SER A 181 6.27 8.66 -7.06
N ALA A 182 6.48 9.76 -6.32
CA ALA A 182 5.82 11.04 -6.56
C ALA A 182 6.24 11.66 -7.91
N VAL A 183 7.53 11.66 -8.23
CA VAL A 183 8.05 12.13 -9.52
C VAL A 183 7.46 11.31 -10.67
N ARG A 184 7.45 9.98 -10.54
CA ARG A 184 6.89 9.07 -11.55
C ARG A 184 5.42 9.32 -11.78
N GLN A 185 4.64 9.46 -10.71
CA GLN A 185 3.21 9.75 -10.81
C GLN A 185 2.96 11.08 -11.52
N LYS A 186 3.65 12.16 -11.11
CA LYS A 186 3.51 13.47 -11.76
C LYS A 186 3.89 13.45 -13.23
N PHE A 187 4.92 12.68 -13.59
CA PHE A 187 5.30 12.49 -14.99
C PHE A 187 4.19 11.78 -15.78
N PHE A 188 3.58 10.75 -15.23
CA PHE A 188 2.48 10.02 -15.87
C PHE A 188 1.21 10.87 -15.96
N GLU A 189 0.87 11.64 -14.91
CA GLU A 189 -0.25 12.59 -14.93
C GLU A 189 -0.09 13.65 -16.04
N ALA A 190 1.14 14.18 -16.20
CA ALA A 190 1.43 15.14 -17.27
C ALA A 190 1.31 14.54 -18.68
N ASN A 191 1.35 13.23 -18.83
CA ASN A 191 1.28 12.49 -20.09
C ASN A 191 0.06 11.53 -20.13
N ALA A 192 -1.04 11.87 -19.45
CA ALA A 192 -2.22 11.03 -19.37
C ALA A 192 -2.93 10.82 -20.72
N ASP A 193 -2.66 11.68 -21.70
CA ASP A 193 -3.17 11.59 -23.07
C ASP A 193 -2.77 10.28 -23.77
N VAL A 194 -1.58 9.76 -23.52
CA VAL A 194 -1.07 8.50 -24.09
C VAL A 194 -1.22 7.29 -23.15
N ILE A 195 -1.66 7.50 -21.90
CA ILE A 195 -1.81 6.42 -20.90
C ILE A 195 -3.27 5.96 -20.86
N LYS A 196 -3.48 4.65 -20.94
CA LYS A 196 -4.78 3.99 -20.78
C LYS A 196 -5.10 3.70 -19.31
N ALA A 197 -4.10 3.25 -18.57
CA ALA A 197 -4.24 2.84 -17.17
C ALA A 197 -2.90 2.82 -16.43
N TYR A 198 -2.97 2.79 -15.12
CA TYR A 198 -1.83 2.51 -14.24
C TYR A 198 -1.94 1.09 -13.71
N LYS A 199 -0.86 0.29 -13.82
CA LYS A 199 -0.78 -1.07 -13.29
C LYS A 199 0.16 -1.09 -12.09
N TYR A 200 -0.30 -1.68 -10.99
CA TYR A 200 0.53 -1.89 -9.80
C TYR A 200 1.51 -3.04 -10.02
N GLN A 201 2.77 -2.83 -9.71
CA GLN A 201 3.81 -3.84 -9.85
C GLN A 201 4.56 -4.00 -8.53
N ALA A 202 4.37 -5.14 -7.88
CA ALA A 202 5.09 -5.50 -6.67
C ALA A 202 6.44 -6.18 -7.00
N THR A 203 7.37 -6.17 -6.05
CA THR A 203 8.58 -6.98 -6.15
C THR A 203 8.24 -8.45 -5.90
N LEU A 204 8.69 -9.35 -6.77
CA LEU A 204 8.45 -10.79 -6.65
C LEU A 204 9.52 -11.45 -5.77
N ASP A 205 9.34 -11.31 -4.45
CA ASP A 205 10.19 -11.97 -3.43
C ASP A 205 9.44 -12.22 -2.12
N THR A 206 10.10 -12.96 -1.20
CA THR A 206 9.51 -13.37 0.08
C THR A 206 9.30 -12.22 1.07
N ARG A 207 9.90 -11.03 0.85
CA ARG A 207 9.81 -9.86 1.75
C ARG A 207 8.69 -8.90 1.37
N THR A 208 8.02 -9.13 0.25
CA THR A 208 6.91 -8.29 -0.21
C THR A 208 5.73 -8.41 0.75
N SER A 209 5.16 -7.29 1.20
CA SER A 209 4.05 -7.25 2.16
C SER A 209 2.76 -7.86 1.60
N ALA A 210 1.86 -8.28 2.46
CA ALA A 210 0.54 -8.82 2.06
C ALA A 210 -0.25 -7.84 1.19
N LEU A 211 -0.23 -6.54 1.53
CA LEU A 211 -0.85 -5.48 0.75
C LEU A 211 -0.28 -5.45 -0.68
N CYS A 212 1.05 -5.37 -0.84
CA CYS A 212 1.67 -5.28 -2.15
C CYS A 212 1.46 -6.55 -2.99
N ARG A 213 1.47 -7.74 -2.36
CA ARG A 213 1.16 -9.01 -3.05
C ARG A 213 -0.26 -9.04 -3.60
N ALA A 214 -1.22 -8.54 -2.83
CA ALA A 214 -2.63 -8.51 -3.22
C ALA A 214 -2.91 -7.47 -4.31
N TYR A 215 -2.17 -6.36 -4.31
CA TYR A 215 -2.29 -5.28 -5.29
C TYR A 215 -1.57 -5.57 -6.61
N ASP A 216 -0.64 -6.52 -6.62
CA ASP A 216 0.15 -6.83 -7.82
C ASP A 216 -0.73 -7.21 -9.01
N GLY A 217 -0.54 -6.51 -10.12
CA GLY A 217 -1.32 -6.67 -11.35
C GLY A 217 -2.66 -5.94 -11.37
N LEU A 218 -3.10 -5.29 -10.28
CA LEU A 218 -4.30 -4.46 -10.30
C LEU A 218 -4.08 -3.21 -11.16
N MET A 219 -5.16 -2.74 -11.79
CA MET A 219 -5.13 -1.59 -12.69
C MET A 219 -6.18 -0.56 -12.30
N TRP A 220 -5.84 0.71 -12.51
CA TRP A 220 -6.72 1.87 -12.37
C TRP A 220 -6.62 2.74 -13.61
N ASP A 221 -7.70 3.40 -13.98
CA ASP A 221 -7.67 4.37 -15.06
C ASP A 221 -6.89 5.65 -14.69
N THR A 222 -6.82 6.61 -15.58
CA THR A 222 -6.11 7.88 -15.36
C THR A 222 -6.77 8.79 -14.32
N ASN A 223 -8.00 8.50 -13.90
CA ASN A 223 -8.71 9.14 -12.79
C ASN A 223 -8.61 8.34 -11.48
N TYR A 224 -7.77 7.29 -11.46
CA TYR A 224 -7.60 6.36 -10.35
C TYR A 224 -8.82 5.51 -10.00
N GLU A 225 -9.77 5.37 -10.93
CA GLU A 225 -10.89 4.45 -10.77
C GLU A 225 -10.46 3.00 -11.06
N PRO A 226 -10.87 2.03 -10.21
CA PRO A 226 -10.43 0.66 -10.33
C PRO A 226 -11.01 -0.04 -11.58
N ILE A 227 -10.17 -0.79 -12.31
CA ILE A 227 -10.53 -1.55 -13.50
C ILE A 227 -10.61 -3.04 -13.17
N GLY A 228 -11.82 -3.62 -13.17
CA GLY A 228 -12.04 -5.05 -12.93
C GLY A 228 -11.90 -5.50 -11.48
N HIS A 229 -11.85 -4.57 -10.53
CA HIS A 229 -11.79 -4.84 -9.08
C HIS A 229 -12.38 -3.68 -8.28
N SER A 230 -12.40 -3.80 -6.93
CA SER A 230 -12.98 -2.77 -6.03
C SER A 230 -11.95 -2.13 -5.08
N TYR A 231 -10.67 -2.44 -5.22
CA TYR A 231 -9.64 -1.88 -4.35
C TYR A 231 -9.34 -0.42 -4.71
N PRO A 232 -9.27 0.50 -3.73
CA PRO A 232 -8.92 1.89 -3.98
C PRO A 232 -7.47 1.99 -4.48
N PHE A 233 -7.18 3.03 -5.27
CA PHE A 233 -5.80 3.31 -5.67
C PHE A 233 -4.94 3.61 -4.44
N ARG A 234 -3.77 2.98 -4.39
CA ARG A 234 -2.74 3.27 -3.41
C ARG A 234 -1.43 3.48 -4.13
N GLN A 235 -0.90 4.68 -4.01
CA GLN A 235 0.38 4.98 -4.61
C GLN A 235 1.48 4.22 -3.86
N PRO A 236 2.25 3.36 -4.54
CA PRO A 236 3.35 2.64 -3.91
C PRO A 236 4.32 3.59 -3.22
N ARG A 237 4.84 3.20 -2.07
CA ARG A 237 5.86 3.92 -1.28
C ARG A 237 5.36 5.20 -0.60
N ILE A 238 4.19 5.73 -0.95
CA ILE A 238 3.60 6.95 -0.36
C ILE A 238 2.52 6.58 0.66
N ASN A 239 1.48 5.86 0.24
CA ASN A 239 0.36 5.49 1.08
C ASN A 239 0.15 3.96 1.17
N THR A 240 1.25 3.22 1.21
CA THR A 240 1.25 1.76 1.39
C THR A 240 1.86 1.35 2.73
N HIS A 241 3.18 1.40 2.88
CA HIS A 241 3.91 1.07 4.11
C HIS A 241 5.38 1.47 4.01
N PHE A 242 6.06 1.62 5.14
CA PHE A 242 7.50 1.85 5.19
C PHE A 242 8.29 0.76 4.44
N ASN A 243 9.39 1.16 3.80
CA ASN A 243 10.26 0.30 2.99
C ASN A 243 9.55 -0.41 1.82
N CYS A 244 8.44 0.11 1.34
CA CYS A 244 7.75 -0.41 0.16
C CYS A 244 8.68 -0.35 -1.06
N ARG A 245 8.70 -1.43 -1.87
CA ARG A 245 9.52 -1.56 -3.08
C ARG A 245 8.69 -1.65 -4.37
N SER A 246 7.38 -1.63 -4.24
CA SER A 246 6.46 -1.66 -5.38
C SER A 246 6.51 -0.36 -6.18
N THR A 247 6.00 -0.41 -7.39
CA THR A 247 5.89 0.75 -8.30
C THR A 247 4.58 0.70 -9.08
N ILE A 248 4.27 1.77 -9.79
CA ILE A 248 3.26 1.76 -10.85
C ILE A 248 3.94 1.81 -12.21
N ILE A 249 3.35 1.15 -13.20
CA ILE A 249 3.77 1.23 -14.60
C ILE A 249 2.59 1.69 -15.45
N PRO A 250 2.83 2.49 -16.50
CA PRO A 250 1.78 2.94 -17.40
C PRO A 250 1.39 1.80 -18.35
N VAL A 251 0.11 1.67 -18.62
CA VAL A 251 -0.43 0.90 -19.75
C VAL A 251 -0.71 1.89 -20.86
N ILE A 252 -0.03 1.76 -21.99
CA ILE A 252 -0.09 2.73 -23.09
C ILE A 252 -1.30 2.43 -23.98
N LYS A 253 -1.99 3.49 -24.44
CA LYS A 253 -3.07 3.38 -25.42
C LYS A 253 -2.53 2.82 -26.74
N GLY A 254 -3.25 1.89 -27.35
CA GLY A 254 -2.86 1.30 -28.64
C GLY A 254 -1.71 0.28 -28.57
N ALA A 255 -1.11 0.02 -27.38
CA ALA A 255 -0.06 -0.99 -27.23
C ALA A 255 -0.54 -2.40 -27.58
N ASP A 256 -1.83 -2.67 -27.42
CA ASP A 256 -2.47 -3.96 -27.78
C ASP A 256 -2.50 -4.21 -29.28
N GLU A 257 -2.31 -3.17 -30.10
CA GLU A 257 -2.29 -3.23 -31.58
C GLU A 257 -0.90 -3.60 -32.14
N LEU A 258 0.14 -3.56 -31.30
CA LEU A 258 1.50 -3.94 -31.69
C LEU A 258 1.61 -5.47 -31.76
N LYS A 259 1.09 -6.05 -32.84
CA LYS A 259 1.25 -7.47 -33.17
C LYS A 259 2.74 -7.77 -33.41
N ASN A 260 3.28 -8.83 -32.78
CA ASN A 260 4.66 -9.31 -32.86
C ASN A 260 5.68 -8.68 -31.90
N VAL A 261 5.26 -8.12 -30.79
CA VAL A 261 6.19 -7.75 -29.73
C VAL A 261 6.41 -8.98 -28.82
N PRO A 262 7.66 -9.46 -28.62
CA PRO A 262 7.91 -10.55 -27.67
C PRO A 262 7.39 -10.19 -26.29
N PRO A 263 6.92 -11.16 -25.48
CA PRO A 263 6.43 -10.89 -24.14
C PRO A 263 7.53 -10.26 -23.30
N ALA A 264 7.21 -9.13 -22.67
CA ALA A 264 8.10 -8.46 -21.74
C ALA A 264 8.37 -9.31 -20.50
N THR A 265 9.49 -9.08 -19.84
CA THR A 265 9.86 -9.75 -18.61
C THR A 265 9.92 -8.79 -17.44
N ARG A 266 9.70 -9.31 -16.22
CA ARG A 266 9.95 -8.61 -14.95
C ARG A 266 10.90 -9.42 -14.06
N SER A 267 11.59 -8.73 -13.17
CA SER A 267 12.53 -9.39 -12.25
C SER A 267 11.79 -10.05 -11.09
N SER A 268 12.27 -11.25 -10.72
CA SER A 268 11.93 -11.94 -9.48
C SER A 268 13.20 -12.27 -8.69
N MET A 269 13.04 -12.79 -7.48
CA MET A 269 14.17 -13.24 -6.66
C MET A 269 14.98 -14.39 -7.34
N ASN A 270 14.40 -15.08 -8.31
CA ASN A 270 14.99 -16.23 -9.01
C ASN A 270 15.32 -15.93 -10.48
N GLY A 271 15.35 -14.64 -10.86
CA GLY A 271 15.63 -14.22 -12.25
C GLY A 271 14.42 -13.60 -12.94
N TYR A 272 14.44 -13.63 -14.28
CA TYR A 272 13.37 -13.03 -15.08
C TYR A 272 12.18 -13.95 -15.23
N VAL A 273 10.98 -13.37 -15.17
CA VAL A 273 9.70 -14.04 -15.39
C VAL A 273 8.86 -13.21 -16.37
N PRO A 274 7.80 -13.75 -17.01
CA PRO A 274 6.90 -12.98 -17.85
C PRO A 274 6.33 -11.76 -17.12
N GLN A 275 6.20 -10.62 -17.81
CA GLN A 275 5.78 -9.36 -17.19
C GLN A 275 4.31 -9.37 -16.75
N ASP A 276 3.48 -10.16 -17.39
CA ASP A 276 2.06 -10.32 -17.11
C ASP A 276 1.80 -11.21 -15.89
N ILE A 277 2.80 -12.03 -15.45
CA ILE A 277 2.66 -12.83 -14.24
C ILE A 277 2.45 -11.92 -13.02
N ASN A 278 1.39 -12.16 -12.25
CA ASN A 278 1.18 -11.48 -10.99
C ASN A 278 1.82 -12.26 -9.83
N PHE A 279 1.87 -11.65 -8.63
CA PHE A 279 2.48 -12.26 -7.46
C PHE A 279 1.84 -13.61 -7.09
N ASN A 280 0.52 -13.73 -7.21
CA ASN A 280 -0.20 -14.96 -6.90
C ASN A 280 0.25 -16.11 -7.81
N ASP A 281 0.35 -15.87 -9.11
CA ASP A 281 0.72 -16.90 -10.07
C ASP A 281 2.23 -17.17 -10.05
N TRP A 282 3.07 -16.16 -9.82
CA TRP A 282 4.49 -16.35 -9.55
C TRP A 282 4.73 -17.21 -8.30
N LEU A 283 3.98 -16.96 -7.20
CA LEU A 283 4.17 -17.73 -5.96
C LEU A 283 3.80 -19.20 -6.12
N LYS A 284 2.82 -19.54 -6.99
CA LYS A 284 2.48 -20.93 -7.32
C LYS A 284 3.62 -21.71 -7.99
N THR A 285 4.56 -21.00 -8.66
CA THR A 285 5.71 -21.63 -9.29
C THR A 285 6.89 -21.87 -8.34
N GLN A 286 6.79 -21.41 -7.09
CA GLN A 286 7.84 -21.52 -6.10
C GLN A 286 7.77 -22.84 -5.31
N SER A 287 8.88 -23.20 -4.67
CA SER A 287 8.88 -24.37 -3.78
C SER A 287 8.00 -24.17 -2.53
N PRO A 288 7.51 -25.25 -1.92
CA PRO A 288 6.70 -25.15 -0.69
C PRO A 288 7.39 -24.37 0.43
N GLU A 289 8.71 -24.46 0.55
CA GLU A 289 9.52 -23.74 1.55
C GLU A 289 9.50 -22.23 1.29
N VAL A 290 9.56 -21.80 0.03
CA VAL A 290 9.45 -20.38 -0.36
C VAL A 290 8.05 -19.88 -0.09
N ILE A 291 7.03 -20.67 -0.38
CA ILE A 291 5.62 -20.34 -0.12
C ILE A 291 5.40 -20.18 1.38
N GLU A 292 5.89 -21.13 2.20
CA GLU A 292 5.78 -21.06 3.66
C GLU A 292 6.55 -19.87 4.24
N LYS A 293 7.76 -19.61 3.79
CA LYS A 293 8.53 -18.42 4.17
C LYS A 293 7.82 -17.12 3.84
N THR A 294 7.05 -17.10 2.75
CA THR A 294 6.33 -15.93 2.26
C THR A 294 5.03 -15.68 3.02
N LEU A 295 4.26 -16.73 3.30
CA LEU A 295 2.89 -16.63 3.82
C LEU A 295 2.76 -17.01 5.30
N GLY A 296 3.72 -17.75 5.83
CA GLY A 296 3.59 -18.48 7.08
C GLY A 296 2.82 -19.79 6.90
N LYS A 297 3.07 -20.79 7.77
CA LYS A 297 2.61 -22.17 7.62
C LYS A 297 1.12 -22.32 7.30
N GLY A 298 0.24 -21.75 8.12
CA GLY A 298 -1.21 -21.95 7.94
C GLY A 298 -1.77 -21.33 6.65
N ARG A 299 -1.28 -20.15 6.24
CA ARG A 299 -1.68 -19.51 4.98
C ARG A 299 -1.08 -20.24 3.78
N ALA A 300 0.14 -20.77 3.90
CA ALA A 300 0.79 -21.55 2.86
C ALA A 300 0.02 -22.84 2.58
N GLU A 301 -0.45 -23.56 3.59
CA GLU A 301 -1.28 -24.74 3.45
C GLU A 301 -2.57 -24.43 2.68
N LEU A 302 -3.28 -23.35 3.04
CA LEU A 302 -4.49 -22.94 2.34
C LEU A 302 -4.21 -22.52 0.89
N PHE A 303 -3.08 -21.86 0.65
CA PHE A 303 -2.68 -21.45 -0.70
C PHE A 303 -2.34 -22.64 -1.59
N LEU A 304 -1.55 -23.60 -1.10
CA LEU A 304 -1.22 -24.85 -1.82
C LEU A 304 -2.45 -25.69 -2.13
N GLN A 305 -3.46 -25.66 -1.26
CA GLN A 305 -4.75 -26.30 -1.50
C GLN A 305 -5.67 -25.51 -2.46
N GLY A 306 -5.21 -24.36 -2.97
CA GLY A 306 -6.02 -23.50 -3.84
C GLY A 306 -7.19 -22.79 -3.14
N LYS A 307 -7.26 -22.85 -1.80
CA LYS A 307 -8.35 -22.26 -1.01
C LYS A 307 -8.27 -20.74 -0.86
N ILE A 308 -7.08 -20.16 -1.02
CA ILE A 308 -6.84 -18.71 -0.93
C ILE A 308 -5.97 -18.21 -2.07
N THR A 309 -6.13 -16.92 -2.36
CA THR A 309 -5.28 -16.12 -3.25
C THR A 309 -4.63 -14.99 -2.44
N MET A 310 -3.69 -14.25 -3.03
CA MET A 310 -3.08 -13.09 -2.37
C MET A 310 -4.10 -12.02 -1.95
N ARG A 311 -5.19 -11.86 -2.72
CA ARG A 311 -6.28 -10.91 -2.40
C ARG A 311 -7.14 -11.33 -1.22
N ASP A 312 -7.13 -12.62 -0.88
CA ASP A 312 -7.85 -13.12 0.30
C ASP A 312 -7.12 -12.77 1.62
N LEU A 313 -5.85 -12.35 1.54
CA LEU A 313 -5.02 -12.02 2.70
C LEU A 313 -5.24 -10.61 3.23
N ILE A 314 -6.02 -9.78 2.56
CA ILE A 314 -6.28 -8.41 2.97
C ILE A 314 -7.77 -8.07 2.97
N THR A 315 -8.15 -7.04 3.72
CA THR A 315 -9.45 -6.38 3.60
C THR A 315 -9.48 -5.50 2.34
N GLN A 316 -10.67 -5.00 1.97
CA GLN A 316 -10.80 -4.02 0.88
C GLN A 316 -10.02 -2.73 1.16
N GLN A 317 -9.87 -2.34 2.44
CA GLN A 317 -9.07 -1.20 2.87
C GLN A 317 -7.56 -1.51 2.94
N GLY A 318 -7.13 -2.72 2.57
CA GLY A 318 -5.73 -3.11 2.50
C GLY A 318 -5.11 -3.55 3.84
N ARG A 319 -5.91 -3.71 4.91
CA ARG A 319 -5.43 -4.27 6.18
C ARG A 319 -5.18 -5.78 6.02
N GLU A 320 -4.04 -6.25 6.47
CA GLU A 320 -3.74 -7.68 6.49
C GLU A 320 -4.68 -8.42 7.44
N LEU A 321 -5.21 -9.54 6.98
CA LEU A 321 -6.09 -10.43 7.75
C LEU A 321 -5.26 -11.47 8.49
N ASP A 322 -5.61 -11.76 9.73
CA ASP A 322 -5.06 -12.90 10.43
C ASP A 322 -5.65 -14.23 9.89
N LEU A 323 -5.10 -15.35 10.35
CA LEU A 323 -5.54 -16.66 9.87
C LEU A 323 -7.00 -16.94 10.23
N SER A 324 -7.48 -16.49 11.39
CA SER A 324 -8.86 -16.68 11.83
C SER A 324 -9.84 -15.87 10.98
N ASP A 325 -9.48 -14.65 10.62
CA ASP A 325 -10.24 -13.79 9.71
C ASP A 325 -10.34 -14.43 8.30
N ILE A 326 -9.24 -15.06 7.84
CA ILE A 326 -9.20 -15.74 6.54
C ILE A 326 -10.12 -16.97 6.57
N TYR A 327 -10.07 -17.78 7.63
CA TYR A 327 -10.97 -18.93 7.78
C TYR A 327 -12.44 -18.49 7.79
N LYS A 328 -12.80 -17.44 8.54
CA LYS A 328 -14.14 -16.87 8.55
C LYS A 328 -14.54 -16.38 7.17
N LYS A 329 -13.70 -15.59 6.50
CA LYS A 329 -13.94 -15.05 5.16
C LYS A 329 -14.14 -16.16 4.13
N LYS A 330 -13.42 -17.28 4.22
CA LYS A 330 -13.52 -18.41 3.29
C LYS A 330 -14.69 -19.34 3.55
N GLN A 331 -14.97 -19.64 4.77
CA GLN A 331 -16.21 -20.38 5.15
C GLN A 331 -17.44 -19.66 4.62
N LEU A 332 -17.37 -18.33 4.53
CA LEU A 332 -18.42 -17.47 4.04
C LEU A 332 -18.55 -17.41 2.50
N LYS A 333 -17.48 -17.68 1.77
CA LYS A 333 -17.58 -17.87 0.31
C LYS A 333 -18.25 -19.20 -0.06
N GLU A 334 -18.26 -20.18 0.83
CA GLU A 334 -18.93 -21.47 0.59
C GLU A 334 -20.28 -21.57 1.27
N TYR A 335 -20.48 -21.21 2.53
CA TYR A 335 -21.78 -21.23 3.24
C TYR A 335 -21.60 -20.75 4.68
N ASP A 336 -21.70 -19.44 4.95
CA ASP A 336 -22.05 -19.08 6.31
C ASP A 336 -23.53 -19.31 6.50
N THR A 337 -23.86 -20.44 7.13
CA THR A 337 -25.25 -20.81 7.45
C THR A 337 -25.75 -20.18 8.75
N ARG A 338 -24.92 -19.34 9.42
CA ARG A 338 -25.36 -18.68 10.64
C ARG A 338 -26.38 -17.60 10.30
N ASN A 339 -27.56 -17.69 10.88
CA ASN A 339 -28.61 -16.70 10.73
C ASN A 339 -28.88 -16.28 9.26
N VAL A 340 -28.94 -17.26 8.35
CA VAL A 340 -29.28 -17.03 6.95
C VAL A 340 -30.73 -16.56 6.86
N LYS A 341 -30.93 -15.41 6.21
CA LYS A 341 -32.25 -14.89 5.87
C LYS A 341 -32.46 -14.90 4.37
N HIS A 342 -33.71 -15.19 3.99
CA HIS A 342 -34.16 -15.08 2.62
C HIS A 342 -34.85 -13.72 2.44
N PHE A 343 -34.62 -13.12 1.30
CA PHE A 343 -35.16 -11.82 0.94
C PHE A 343 -35.92 -11.94 -0.36
N ASP A 344 -37.12 -11.40 -0.36
CA ASP A 344 -37.95 -11.34 -1.55
C ASP A 344 -37.51 -10.18 -2.44
N ILE A 345 -37.61 -10.39 -3.74
CA ILE A 345 -37.37 -9.36 -4.75
C ILE A 345 -38.59 -9.31 -5.68
N PRO A 346 -39.03 -8.13 -6.13
CA PRO A 346 -40.12 -8.03 -7.09
C PRO A 346 -39.88 -8.85 -8.35
N ARG A 347 -40.84 -9.63 -8.80
CA ARG A 347 -40.71 -10.51 -9.98
C ARG A 347 -40.20 -9.80 -11.23
N LYS A 348 -40.60 -8.55 -11.42
CA LYS A 348 -40.12 -7.70 -12.55
C LYS A 348 -38.62 -7.44 -12.45
N LEU A 349 -38.10 -7.19 -11.24
CA LEU A 349 -36.68 -6.94 -10.99
C LEU A 349 -35.87 -8.24 -11.14
N ALA A 350 -36.36 -9.36 -10.61
CA ALA A 350 -35.72 -10.68 -10.75
C ALA A 350 -35.52 -11.04 -12.24
N LYS A 351 -36.54 -10.83 -13.06
CA LYS A 351 -36.46 -11.02 -14.53
C LYS A 351 -35.46 -10.05 -15.18
N ARG A 352 -35.48 -8.78 -14.80
CA ARG A 352 -34.59 -7.74 -15.37
C ARG A 352 -33.11 -8.06 -15.15
N ILE A 353 -32.73 -8.60 -13.99
CA ILE A 353 -31.35 -8.98 -13.66
C ILE A 353 -31.00 -10.41 -14.06
N ASN A 354 -31.93 -11.14 -14.66
CA ASN A 354 -31.78 -12.56 -15.03
C ASN A 354 -31.36 -13.46 -13.84
N LEU A 355 -32.03 -13.25 -12.68
CA LEU A 355 -31.77 -14.03 -11.48
C LEU A 355 -32.10 -15.52 -11.73
N LYS A 356 -31.16 -16.40 -11.44
CA LYS A 356 -31.26 -17.85 -11.70
C LYS A 356 -31.82 -18.66 -10.52
N THR A 357 -32.17 -17.98 -9.43
CA THR A 357 -32.69 -18.59 -8.20
C THR A 357 -34.03 -17.97 -7.80
N ASP A 358 -34.82 -18.68 -7.00
CA ASP A 358 -36.16 -18.25 -6.58
C ASP A 358 -36.09 -17.21 -5.44
N SER A 359 -34.95 -17.08 -4.75
CA SER A 359 -34.78 -16.16 -3.63
C SER A 359 -33.35 -15.63 -3.51
N ILE A 360 -33.24 -14.43 -2.94
CA ILE A 360 -31.97 -13.86 -2.52
C ILE A 360 -31.73 -14.26 -1.06
N ARG A 361 -30.49 -14.58 -0.71
CA ARG A 361 -30.13 -15.01 0.64
C ARG A 361 -28.83 -14.36 1.12
N GLY A 362 -28.75 -14.09 2.44
CA GLY A 362 -27.56 -13.54 3.07
C GLY A 362 -27.45 -13.97 4.52
N SER A 363 -26.23 -14.26 4.99
CA SER A 363 -25.94 -14.44 6.40
C SER A 363 -25.93 -13.06 7.09
N ILE A 364 -26.89 -12.80 7.95
CA ILE A 364 -27.00 -11.52 8.66
C ILE A 364 -25.83 -11.34 9.62
N ASP A 365 -25.41 -12.42 10.26
CA ASP A 365 -24.28 -12.36 11.19
C ASP A 365 -22.99 -11.96 10.46
N TYR A 366 -22.73 -12.55 9.30
CA TYR A 366 -21.57 -12.21 8.49
C TYR A 366 -21.60 -10.79 7.94
N LEU A 367 -22.71 -10.39 7.36
CA LEU A 367 -22.85 -9.08 6.76
C LEU A 367 -22.71 -7.96 7.82
N TYR A 368 -23.21 -8.24 9.03
CA TYR A 368 -23.07 -7.33 10.17
C TYR A 368 -21.64 -7.31 10.72
N GLU A 369 -21.01 -8.47 10.93
CA GLU A 369 -19.62 -8.59 11.42
C GLU A 369 -18.60 -7.93 10.48
N LYS A 370 -18.92 -7.87 9.19
CA LYS A 370 -18.07 -7.23 8.19
C LYS A 370 -18.01 -5.71 8.32
N HIS A 371 -19.10 -5.08 8.76
CA HIS A 371 -19.26 -3.64 8.86
C HIS A 371 -20.16 -3.26 10.06
N PRO A 372 -19.79 -3.62 11.29
CA PRO A 372 -20.63 -3.36 12.46
C PRO A 372 -20.82 -1.86 12.71
N GLU A 373 -19.86 -1.04 12.27
CA GLU A 373 -19.91 0.43 12.40
C GLU A 373 -20.94 1.10 11.47
N MET A 374 -21.44 0.37 10.49
CA MET A 374 -22.39 0.91 9.50
C MET A 374 -23.87 0.76 9.90
N PHE A 375 -24.16 -0.14 10.84
CA PHE A 375 -25.53 -0.51 11.19
C PHE A 375 -25.74 -0.43 12.69
N ILE A 376 -26.92 0.02 13.11
CA ILE A 376 -27.27 0.12 14.53
C ILE A 376 -27.25 -1.27 15.19
N ASN A 377 -27.83 -2.25 14.51
CA ASN A 377 -27.87 -3.64 14.92
C ASN A 377 -28.20 -4.55 13.71
N LYS A 378 -28.30 -5.87 13.93
CA LYS A 378 -28.61 -6.85 12.90
C LYS A 378 -30.00 -6.70 12.28
N ASP A 379 -30.97 -6.19 13.02
CA ASP A 379 -32.32 -5.93 12.52
C ASP A 379 -32.33 -4.70 11.60
N ASP A 380 -31.59 -3.64 11.95
CA ASP A 380 -31.39 -2.48 11.09
C ASP A 380 -30.75 -2.89 9.75
N LEU A 381 -29.70 -3.71 9.80
CA LEU A 381 -29.08 -4.29 8.58
C LEU A 381 -30.13 -5.04 7.72
N LYS A 382 -30.91 -5.93 8.33
CA LYS A 382 -31.93 -6.73 7.64
C LYS A 382 -32.97 -5.83 6.98
N ASN A 383 -33.47 -4.82 7.69
CA ASN A 383 -34.48 -3.88 7.20
C ASN A 383 -33.93 -3.07 6.01
N GLN A 384 -32.72 -2.57 6.09
CA GLN A 384 -32.07 -1.85 4.99
C GLN A 384 -31.81 -2.73 3.75
N ILE A 385 -31.44 -4.01 3.94
CA ILE A 385 -31.35 -4.98 2.83
C ILE A 385 -32.72 -5.14 2.17
N THR A 386 -33.75 -5.42 2.97
CA THR A 386 -35.11 -5.62 2.48
C THR A 386 -35.59 -4.44 1.65
N ASP A 387 -35.44 -3.23 2.19
CA ASP A 387 -35.89 -2.01 1.53
C ASP A 387 -35.12 -1.75 0.22
N ALA A 388 -33.79 -1.92 0.22
CA ALA A 388 -33.00 -1.71 -0.99
C ALA A 388 -33.29 -2.74 -2.10
N LEU A 389 -33.69 -3.97 -1.75
CA LEU A 389 -34.06 -4.99 -2.72
C LEU A 389 -35.49 -4.84 -3.26
N GLN A 390 -36.40 -4.34 -2.43
CA GLN A 390 -37.79 -4.08 -2.82
C GLN A 390 -37.92 -2.83 -3.69
N ASN A 391 -37.18 -1.77 -3.36
CA ASN A 391 -37.32 -0.43 -3.94
C ASN A 391 -35.96 0.19 -4.32
N PRO A 392 -35.15 -0.45 -5.19
CA PRO A 392 -33.86 0.10 -5.57
C PRO A 392 -34.04 1.38 -6.41
N GLU A 393 -33.20 2.38 -6.17
CA GLU A 393 -33.15 3.60 -6.97
C GLU A 393 -32.28 3.43 -8.22
N PHE A 394 -31.29 2.51 -8.16
CA PHE A 394 -30.58 2.05 -9.36
C PHE A 394 -30.16 0.59 -9.23
N ILE A 395 -29.90 -0.02 -10.39
CA ILE A 395 -29.32 -1.35 -10.51
C ILE A 395 -28.23 -1.28 -11.59
N LYS A 396 -27.04 -1.81 -11.28
CA LYS A 396 -25.91 -1.89 -12.21
C LYS A 396 -25.18 -3.23 -12.09
N GLU A 397 -24.46 -3.61 -13.12
CA GLU A 397 -23.55 -4.75 -13.05
C GLU A 397 -22.37 -4.48 -12.10
N ALA A 398 -21.93 -5.51 -11.38
CA ALA A 398 -20.75 -5.43 -10.54
C ALA A 398 -19.50 -5.63 -11.41
N THR A 399 -18.70 -4.59 -11.56
CA THR A 399 -17.46 -4.61 -12.37
C THR A 399 -16.38 -5.56 -11.80
N PHE A 400 -16.50 -5.93 -10.54
CA PHE A 400 -15.51 -6.73 -9.80
C PHE A 400 -15.96 -8.19 -9.54
N LYS A 401 -17.15 -8.58 -10.01
CA LYS A 401 -17.64 -9.96 -9.84
C LYS A 401 -18.51 -10.39 -11.02
N THR A 402 -18.04 -11.40 -11.76
CA THR A 402 -18.81 -12.01 -12.85
C THR A 402 -20.15 -12.52 -12.34
N GLY A 403 -21.24 -12.15 -13.01
CA GLY A 403 -22.60 -12.48 -12.57
C GLY A 403 -23.04 -11.71 -11.32
N GLY A 404 -22.33 -10.66 -10.93
CA GLY A 404 -22.71 -9.77 -9.83
C GLY A 404 -23.56 -8.59 -10.30
N VAL A 405 -24.57 -8.23 -9.50
CA VAL A 405 -25.42 -7.03 -9.71
C VAL A 405 -25.46 -6.24 -8.40
N ILE A 406 -25.36 -4.92 -8.51
CA ILE A 406 -25.42 -3.98 -7.39
C ILE A 406 -26.74 -3.26 -7.38
N PHE A 407 -27.45 -3.35 -6.27
CA PHE A 407 -28.66 -2.59 -5.95
C PHE A 407 -28.27 -1.40 -5.09
N GLY A 408 -28.68 -0.20 -5.45
CA GLY A 408 -28.41 1.00 -4.66
C GLY A 408 -29.69 1.73 -4.26
N LYS A 409 -29.71 2.23 -3.03
CA LYS A 409 -30.81 3.03 -2.47
C LYS A 409 -30.32 4.06 -1.48
N SER A 410 -30.94 5.26 -1.48
CA SER A 410 -30.73 6.27 -0.46
C SER A 410 -31.29 5.80 0.90
N ILE A 411 -30.60 6.11 1.98
CA ILE A 411 -30.95 5.72 3.35
C ILE A 411 -31.34 6.92 4.24
N ASP A 412 -31.30 8.12 3.66
CA ASP A 412 -31.73 9.35 4.34
C ASP A 412 -32.63 10.20 3.41
N ASN A 413 -33.48 11.01 4.03
CA ASN A 413 -34.42 11.87 3.29
C ASN A 413 -33.74 12.97 2.46
N GLU A 414 -32.48 13.30 2.78
CA GLU A 414 -31.68 14.31 2.09
C GLU A 414 -30.84 13.72 0.95
N LYS A 415 -30.93 12.41 0.71
CA LYS A 415 -30.14 11.66 -0.29
C LYS A 415 -28.63 11.89 -0.20
N LYS A 416 -28.10 12.10 1.02
CA LYS A 416 -26.67 12.28 1.28
C LYS A 416 -25.93 10.95 1.38
N LYS A 417 -26.61 9.94 1.93
CA LYS A 417 -26.07 8.58 2.13
C LYS A 417 -26.90 7.56 1.37
N MET A 418 -26.24 6.50 0.96
CA MET A 418 -26.85 5.37 0.28
C MET A 418 -26.29 4.04 0.78
N ILE A 419 -27.08 2.99 0.65
CA ILE A 419 -26.62 1.61 0.74
C ILE A 419 -26.46 1.02 -0.67
N ASP A 420 -25.41 0.24 -0.90
CA ASP A 420 -25.29 -0.62 -2.06
C ASP A 420 -25.13 -2.09 -1.65
N ILE A 421 -25.87 -2.96 -2.34
CA ILE A 421 -25.96 -4.38 -2.06
C ILE A 421 -25.61 -5.15 -3.32
N GLY A 422 -24.55 -5.97 -3.24
CA GLY A 422 -24.11 -6.83 -4.33
C GLY A 422 -24.69 -8.25 -4.21
N ILE A 423 -25.30 -8.73 -5.27
CA ILE A 423 -25.94 -10.05 -5.35
C ILE A 423 -25.35 -10.82 -6.53
N ASN A 424 -25.04 -12.07 -6.31
CA ASN A 424 -24.70 -12.99 -7.40
C ASN A 424 -26.00 -13.55 -8.02
N ILE A 425 -26.23 -13.29 -9.30
CA ILE A 425 -27.44 -13.71 -10.00
C ILE A 425 -27.54 -15.23 -10.18
N ASN A 426 -26.44 -15.98 -10.11
CA ASN A 426 -26.42 -17.43 -10.32
C ASN A 426 -26.88 -18.22 -9.09
N ASP A 427 -26.52 -17.74 -7.88
CA ASP A 427 -26.81 -18.44 -6.62
C ASP A 427 -27.65 -17.63 -5.62
N GLY A 428 -27.99 -16.38 -5.96
CA GLY A 428 -28.79 -15.47 -5.13
C GLY A 428 -28.08 -14.98 -3.85
N ILE A 429 -26.77 -15.22 -3.72
CA ILE A 429 -26.05 -14.87 -2.48
C ILE A 429 -25.69 -13.38 -2.46
N ILE A 430 -26.00 -12.70 -1.34
CA ILE A 430 -25.52 -11.37 -1.06
C ILE A 430 -24.03 -11.47 -0.70
N PHE A 431 -23.16 -10.92 -1.55
CA PHE A 431 -21.72 -10.99 -1.36
C PHE A 431 -21.12 -9.64 -0.89
N HIS A 432 -21.88 -8.57 -1.02
CA HIS A 432 -21.42 -7.20 -0.73
C HIS A 432 -22.54 -6.37 -0.13
N ILE A 433 -22.20 -5.58 0.88
CA ILE A 433 -23.02 -4.50 1.42
C ILE A 433 -22.12 -3.37 1.87
N ASN A 434 -22.50 -2.12 1.57
CA ASN A 434 -21.71 -0.96 1.95
C ASN A 434 -22.60 0.29 2.04
N LYS A 435 -22.19 1.27 2.87
CA LYS A 435 -22.78 2.60 2.90
C LYS A 435 -21.83 3.62 2.27
N LYS A 436 -22.34 4.43 1.35
CA LYS A 436 -21.56 5.39 0.57
C LYS A 436 -22.21 6.76 0.54
N ARG A 437 -21.46 7.77 0.08
CA ARG A 437 -22.05 9.07 -0.25
C ARG A 437 -22.83 8.98 -1.53
N TRP A 438 -24.08 9.45 -1.53
CA TRP A 438 -24.98 9.46 -2.67
C TRP A 438 -24.38 10.23 -3.86
N ASP A 439 -23.95 11.49 -3.62
CA ASP A 439 -23.47 12.40 -4.67
C ASP A 439 -22.28 11.85 -5.46
N ALA A 440 -21.31 11.26 -4.75
CA ALA A 440 -20.13 10.67 -5.39
C ALA A 440 -20.50 9.49 -6.31
N THR A 441 -21.47 8.66 -5.87
CA THR A 441 -21.91 7.49 -6.64
C THR A 441 -22.74 7.88 -7.85
N MET A 442 -23.67 8.85 -7.70
CA MET A 442 -24.51 9.31 -8.81
C MET A 442 -23.73 10.09 -9.85
N LYS A 443 -22.70 10.86 -9.45
CA LYS A 443 -21.77 11.51 -10.37
C LYS A 443 -20.99 10.49 -11.22
N ALA A 444 -20.53 9.42 -10.59
CA ALA A 444 -19.83 8.32 -11.29
C ALA A 444 -20.75 7.51 -12.21
N LEU A 445 -22.05 7.45 -11.93
CA LEU A 445 -23.04 6.79 -12.80
C LEU A 445 -23.46 7.64 -14.01
N LYS A 446 -23.45 8.98 -13.89
CA LYS A 446 -23.80 9.91 -14.99
C LYS A 446 -22.67 10.10 -15.99
N ASN A 447 -21.43 9.81 -15.60
CA ASN A 447 -20.23 9.94 -16.43
C ASN A 447 -19.87 8.62 -17.16
N ARG A 448 -20.76 7.64 -17.14
CA ARG A 448 -20.69 6.38 -17.91
C ARG A 448 -21.85 6.29 -18.90
#